data_4c253d4dc3f977f14c78ff3d1c584f0e
#
_entry.id   4c253d4dc3f977f14c78ff3d1c584f0e
#
_cell.length_a   1.000
_cell.length_b   1.000
_cell.length_c   1.000
_cell.angle_alpha   90.00
_cell.angle_beta   90.00
_cell.angle_gamma   90.00
#
_symmetry.space_group_name_H-M   'P 1'
#
loop_
_entity.id
_entity.type
_entity.pdbx_description
1 polymer ?
#
loop_
_entity_poly.entity_id
_entity_poly.type
_entity_poly.pdbx_seq_one_letter_code
_entity_poly.pdbx_strand_id
1 'polypeptide(L)' 'MPSQKAVRAAVERAWFEQQPLRITYVDGNKLETTRDVRLYGVIMDRHETRIDALDLAKNERRQFRLDRIARAEVLKPEL' A
#
# COMPACT_ATOMS: atom_id res chain seq x y z
N MET A 1 -5.04 -5.19 -16.34
CA MET A 1 -4.17 -4.47 -15.41
C MET A 1 -4.98 -3.90 -14.27
N PRO A 2 -4.49 -3.99 -13.02
CA PRO A 2 -5.18 -3.33 -11.91
C PRO A 2 -5.16 -1.82 -12.13
N SER A 3 -6.29 -1.20 -11.93
CA SER A 3 -6.42 0.24 -12.07
C SER A 3 -6.09 0.95 -10.76
N GLN A 4 -5.84 2.25 -10.82
CA GLN A 4 -5.68 3.05 -9.60
C GLN A 4 -6.92 2.97 -8.72
N LYS A 5 -8.07 2.81 -9.32
CA LYS A 5 -9.32 2.62 -8.57
C LYS A 5 -9.28 1.31 -7.76
N ALA A 6 -8.78 0.23 -8.36
CA ALA A 6 -8.67 -1.06 -7.67
C ALA A 6 -7.63 -0.98 -6.53
N VAL A 7 -6.51 -0.29 -6.76
CA VAL A 7 -5.49 -0.08 -5.74
C VAL A 7 -6.08 0.71 -4.56
N ARG A 8 -6.77 1.80 -4.85
CA ARG A 8 -7.40 2.63 -3.81
C ARG A 8 -8.42 1.83 -3.01
N ALA A 9 -9.23 1.02 -3.67
CA ALA A 9 -10.22 0.19 -3.00
C ALA A 9 -9.56 -0.81 -2.05
N ALA A 10 -8.45 -1.42 -2.46
CA ALA A 10 -7.72 -2.35 -1.62
C ALA A 10 -7.11 -1.66 -0.39
N VAL A 11 -6.55 -0.46 -0.60
CA VAL A 11 -5.99 0.34 0.50
C VAL A 11 -7.08 0.71 1.50
N GLU A 12 -8.22 1.20 1.03
CA GLU A 12 -9.34 1.57 1.89
C GLU A 12 -9.85 0.38 2.68
N ARG A 13 -9.97 -0.75 2.02
CA ARG A 13 -10.45 -1.97 2.65
C ARG A 13 -9.47 -2.46 3.73
N ALA A 14 -8.17 -2.46 3.43
CA ALA A 14 -7.15 -2.86 4.39
C ALA A 14 -7.17 -1.94 5.61
N TRP A 15 -7.33 -0.63 5.38
CA TRP A 15 -7.43 0.35 6.46
C TRP A 15 -8.68 0.09 7.32
N PHE A 16 -9.82 -0.06 6.68
CA PHE A 16 -11.07 -0.25 7.37
C PHE A 16 -11.11 -1.56 8.17
N GLU A 17 -10.60 -2.64 7.57
CA GLU A 17 -10.62 -3.96 8.20
C GLU A 17 -9.42 -4.21 9.11
N GLN A 18 -8.47 -3.27 9.16
CA GLN A 18 -7.23 -3.39 9.94
C GLN A 18 -6.42 -4.63 9.55
N GLN A 19 -6.35 -4.90 8.26
CA GLN A 19 -5.62 -6.02 7.72
C GLN A 19 -4.35 -5.57 7.03
N PRO A 20 -3.30 -6.43 7.01
CA PRO A 20 -2.11 -6.13 6.22
C PRO A 20 -2.44 -6.07 4.74
N LEU A 21 -1.62 -5.35 4.01
CA LEU A 21 -1.77 -5.15 2.58
C LEU A 21 -0.48 -5.55 1.88
N ARG A 22 -0.60 -6.34 0.81
CA ARG A 22 0.54 -6.62 -0.06
C ARG A 22 0.51 -5.65 -1.22
N ILE A 23 1.57 -4.89 -1.38
CA ILE A 23 1.68 -3.92 -2.47
C ILE A 23 2.82 -4.29 -3.39
N THR A 24 2.60 -4.07 -4.69
CA THR A 24 3.67 -4.08 -5.68
C THR A 24 3.96 -2.62 -6.00
N TYR A 25 5.13 -2.16 -5.63
CA TYR A 25 5.51 -0.75 -5.68
C TYR A 25 6.56 -0.54 -6.76
N VAL A 26 6.37 0.52 -7.55
CA VAL A 26 7.34 0.90 -8.59
C VAL A 26 7.94 2.23 -8.18
N ASP A 27 9.23 2.23 -7.85
CA ASP A 27 9.90 3.43 -7.38
C ASP A 27 10.26 4.38 -8.53
N GLY A 28 10.91 5.50 -8.18
CA GLY A 28 11.29 6.50 -9.17
C GLY A 28 12.28 6.02 -10.22
N ASN A 29 12.99 4.92 -9.95
CA ASN A 29 13.92 4.28 -10.88
C ASN A 29 13.28 3.13 -11.66
N LYS A 30 11.97 2.98 -11.55
CA LYS A 30 11.18 1.93 -12.19
C LYS A 30 11.50 0.53 -11.67
N LEU A 31 12.09 0.45 -10.48
CA LEU A 31 12.28 -0.82 -9.81
C LEU A 31 10.99 -1.25 -9.14
N GLU A 32 10.59 -2.47 -9.43
CA GLU A 32 9.37 -3.05 -8.88
C GLU A 32 9.72 -3.91 -7.67
N THR A 33 9.07 -3.65 -6.54
CA THR A 33 9.25 -4.43 -5.32
C THR A 33 7.89 -4.83 -4.77
N THR A 34 7.82 -5.99 -4.12
CA THR A 34 6.62 -6.45 -3.43
C THR A 34 6.86 -6.39 -1.94
N ARG A 35 5.93 -5.76 -1.21
CA ARG A 35 6.06 -5.54 0.22
C ARG A 35 4.75 -5.84 0.91
N ASP A 36 4.85 -6.45 2.08
CA ASP A 36 3.70 -6.62 2.97
C ASP A 36 3.77 -5.54 4.03
N VAL A 37 2.72 -4.75 4.15
CA VAL A 37 2.72 -3.58 5.03
C VAL A 37 1.46 -3.55 5.87
N ARG A 38 1.58 -2.93 7.04
CA ARG A 38 0.44 -2.59 7.90
C ARG A 38 0.22 -1.09 7.84
N LEU A 39 -0.99 -0.68 7.52
CA LEU A 39 -1.29 0.74 7.36
C LEU A 39 -1.40 1.43 8.71
N TYR A 40 -0.79 2.60 8.82
CA TYR A 40 -0.97 3.50 9.96
C TYR A 40 -1.82 4.71 9.61
N GLY A 41 -1.88 5.06 8.35
CA GLY A 41 -2.70 6.16 7.93
C GLY A 41 -2.66 6.39 6.43
N VAL A 42 -3.53 7.28 5.99
CA VAL A 42 -3.57 7.72 4.59
C VAL A 42 -3.39 9.23 4.62
N ILE A 43 -2.40 9.72 3.89
CA ILE A 43 -2.07 11.13 3.83
C ILE A 43 -2.59 11.67 2.51
N MET A 44 -3.59 12.53 2.59
CA MET A 44 -4.18 13.15 1.41
C MET A 44 -3.62 14.54 1.24
N ASP A 45 -2.86 14.71 0.18
CA ASP A 45 -2.23 15.98 -0.16
C ASP A 45 -2.90 16.51 -1.43
N ARG A 46 -2.73 17.81 -1.69
CA ARG A 46 -3.28 18.46 -2.88
C ARG A 46 -2.82 17.81 -4.17
N HIS A 47 -1.58 17.35 -4.21
CA HIS A 47 -0.97 16.81 -5.43
C HIS A 47 -0.82 15.30 -5.45
N GLU A 48 -0.88 14.67 -4.30
CA GLU A 48 -0.69 13.21 -4.24
C GLU A 48 -1.30 12.65 -2.97
N THR A 49 -1.62 11.36 -3.03
CA THR A 49 -2.03 10.60 -1.86
C THR A 49 -0.92 9.62 -1.52
N ARG A 50 -0.56 9.55 -0.24
CA ARG A 50 0.45 8.63 0.26
C ARG A 50 -0.14 7.77 1.36
N ILE A 51 0.39 6.59 1.54
CA ILE A 51 0.07 5.77 2.70
C ILE A 51 1.27 5.78 3.65
N ASP A 52 0.98 5.87 4.95
CA ASP A 52 1.98 5.72 6.00
C ASP A 52 1.82 4.29 6.51
N ALA A 53 2.87 3.50 6.41
CA ALA A 53 2.76 2.08 6.67
C ALA A 53 4.05 1.51 7.27
N LEU A 54 3.91 0.37 7.95
CA LEU A 54 5.04 -0.39 8.46
C LEU A 54 5.34 -1.52 7.48
N ASP A 55 6.56 -1.55 6.98
CA ASP A 55 7.06 -2.67 6.18
C ASP A 55 7.31 -3.83 7.14
N LEU A 56 6.51 -4.87 7.04
CA LEU A 56 6.53 -5.96 8.01
C LEU A 56 7.81 -6.80 7.94
N ALA A 57 8.40 -6.93 6.77
CA ALA A 57 9.62 -7.71 6.62
C ALA A 57 10.83 -7.00 7.23
N LYS A 58 10.86 -5.66 7.13
CA LYS A 58 11.98 -4.86 7.61
C LYS A 58 11.70 -4.21 8.95
N ASN A 59 10.46 -4.23 9.41
CA ASN A 59 10.02 -3.56 10.62
C ASN A 59 10.37 -2.06 10.60
N GLU A 60 10.17 -1.42 9.43
CA GLU A 60 10.47 -0.01 9.21
C GLU A 60 9.23 0.73 8.73
N ARG A 61 8.99 1.91 9.29
CA ARG A 61 7.91 2.78 8.79
C ARG A 61 8.36 3.47 7.52
N ARG A 62 7.46 3.48 6.54
CA ARG A 62 7.70 4.11 5.24
C ARG A 62 6.43 4.75 4.74
N GLN A 63 6.61 5.71 3.84
CA GLN A 63 5.49 6.29 3.10
C GLN A 63 5.58 5.83 1.66
N PHE A 64 4.44 5.47 1.09
CA PHE A 64 4.35 5.04 -0.30
C PHE A 64 3.35 5.93 -1.02
N ARG A 65 3.71 6.40 -2.20
CA ARG A 65 2.79 7.15 -3.06
C ARG A 65 1.78 6.18 -3.65
N LEU A 66 0.51 6.54 -3.54
CA LEU A 66 -0.55 5.68 -4.04
C LEU A 66 -0.43 5.46 -5.55
N ASP A 67 -0.04 6.52 -6.29
CA ASP A 67 0.08 6.46 -7.75
C ASP A 67 1.25 5.58 -8.24
N ARG A 68 2.14 5.16 -7.35
CA ARG A 68 3.23 4.25 -7.67
C ARG A 68 2.95 2.81 -7.26
N ILE A 69 1.82 2.56 -6.66
CA ILE A 69 1.41 1.20 -6.34
C ILE A 69 0.73 0.61 -7.57
N ALA A 70 1.39 -0.35 -8.20
CA ALA A 70 0.87 -1.00 -9.40
C ALA A 70 -0.20 -2.02 -9.06
N ARG A 71 -0.12 -2.64 -7.89
CA ARG A 71 -1.05 -3.68 -7.46
C ARG A 71 -1.13 -3.70 -5.94
N ALA A 72 -2.31 -3.94 -5.41
CA ALA A 72 -2.52 -4.05 -3.97
C ALA A 72 -3.51 -5.17 -3.68
N GLU A 73 -3.21 -5.95 -2.65
CA GLU A 73 -4.03 -7.09 -2.25
C GLU A 73 -4.13 -7.11 -0.72
N VAL A 74 -5.35 -7.18 -0.23
CA VAL A 74 -5.58 -7.29 1.21
C VAL A 74 -5.25 -8.72 1.65
N LEU A 75 -4.39 -8.84 2.65
CA LEU A 75 -4.02 -10.13 3.21
C LEU A 75 -4.97 -10.47 4.33
N LYS A 76 -5.53 -11.66 4.28
CA LYS A 76 -6.43 -12.12 5.32
C LYS A 76 -5.65 -13.00 6.30
N PRO A 77 -5.94 -12.91 7.60
CA PRO A 77 -5.29 -13.81 8.54
C PRO A 77 -5.71 -15.25 8.25
N GLU A 78 -4.78 -16.16 8.39
CA GLU A 78 -5.10 -17.57 8.32
C GLU A 78 -5.83 -17.98 9.59
N LEU A 79 -6.88 -18.75 9.41
CA LEU A 79 -7.65 -19.27 10.53
C LEU A 79 -7.14 -20.64 10.93
#